data_e7073b517eba740c68f156a07ab1017e
#
_entry.id   e7073b517eba740c68f156a07ab1017e
#
_cell.length_a   1.000
_cell.length_b   1.000
_cell.length_c   1.000
_cell.angle_alpha   90.00
_cell.angle_beta   90.00
_cell.angle_gamma   90.00
#
_symmetry.space_group_name_H-M   'P 1'
#
loop_
_entity.id
_entity.type
_entity.pdbx_description
1 polymer ?
#
loop_
_entity_poly.entity_id
_entity_poly.type
_entity_poly.pdbx_seq_one_letter_code
_entity_poly.pdbx_strand_id
1 'polypeptide(L)'
;SSQGGKSGFPHAGAYVSSKHGVIGFTRTAAIEFGPHNITVNAVCPNHVTTGLGSWQNEYFSNLLGQTLEEYMSGMIGRIPMGRNGLPSDIAATCAFLASEDGAYISGDALNVSGGEETH
;
A
#
# COMPACT_ATOMS: atom_id res chain seq x y z
N SER A 1 1.45 2.25 5.29
CA SER A 1 2.61 2.00 4.42
C SER A 1 2.20 2.03 2.95
N SER A 2 2.66 1.09 2.16
CA SER A 2 2.44 1.01 0.71
C SER A 2 2.91 -0.36 0.21
N GLN A 3 2.55 -0.71 -1.01
CA GLN A 3 3.24 -1.74 -1.79
C GLN A 3 4.76 -1.49 -1.78
N GLY A 4 5.20 -0.23 -1.86
CA GLY A 4 6.61 0.16 -1.74
C GLY A 4 7.26 -0.16 -0.39
N GLY A 5 6.50 -0.58 0.60
CA GLY A 5 7.02 -1.13 1.85
C GLY A 5 7.36 -2.62 1.80
N LYS A 6 6.97 -3.29 0.72
CA LYS A 6 7.15 -4.73 0.52
C LYS A 6 8.01 -5.07 -0.70
N SER A 7 8.01 -4.19 -1.68
CA SER A 7 8.72 -4.37 -2.95
C SER A 7 9.55 -3.14 -3.28
N GLY A 8 10.60 -3.33 -4.09
CA GLY A 8 11.39 -2.24 -4.63
C GLY A 8 11.00 -1.93 -6.07
N PHE A 9 11.16 -0.66 -6.46
CA PHE A 9 11.01 -0.26 -7.85
C PHE A 9 11.94 0.91 -8.19
N PRO A 10 12.30 1.06 -9.47
CA PRO A 10 13.28 2.07 -9.90
C PRO A 10 12.84 3.50 -9.54
N HIS A 11 13.82 4.34 -9.31
CA HIS A 11 13.66 5.80 -9.07
C HIS A 11 12.92 6.16 -7.76
N ALA A 12 12.73 5.21 -6.84
CA ALA A 12 11.94 5.40 -5.63
C ALA A 12 12.69 5.01 -4.34
N GLY A 13 14.02 5.09 -4.33
CA GLY A 13 14.83 4.61 -3.19
C GLY A 13 14.43 5.23 -1.85
N ALA A 14 14.29 6.54 -1.78
CA ALA A 14 13.88 7.23 -0.55
C ALA A 14 12.46 6.83 -0.12
N TYR A 15 11.53 6.82 -1.05
CA TYR A 15 10.15 6.41 -0.79
C TYR A 15 10.07 4.96 -0.31
N VAL A 16 10.68 4.03 -1.03
CA VAL A 16 10.71 2.60 -0.68
C VAL A 16 11.33 2.38 0.69
N SER A 17 12.45 3.04 0.99
CA SER A 17 13.10 2.95 2.29
C SER A 17 12.17 3.45 3.41
N SER A 18 11.49 4.58 3.22
CA SER A 18 10.55 5.11 4.20
C SER A 18 9.38 4.16 4.47
N LYS A 19 8.85 3.54 3.43
CA LYS A 19 7.71 2.62 3.53
C LYS A 19 8.09 1.27 4.14
N HIS A 20 9.29 0.76 3.87
CA HIS A 20 9.84 -0.40 4.58
C HIS A 20 10.04 -0.09 6.06
N GLY A 21 10.52 1.11 6.40
CA GLY A 21 10.67 1.56 7.79
C GLY A 21 9.35 1.54 8.56
N VAL A 22 8.25 1.94 7.93
CA VAL A 22 6.91 1.88 8.55
C VAL A 22 6.54 0.44 8.92
N ILE A 23 6.81 -0.53 8.05
CA ILE A 23 6.50 -1.94 8.33
C ILE A 23 7.38 -2.47 9.46
N GLY A 24 8.69 -2.15 9.44
CA GLY A 24 9.59 -2.54 10.53
C GLY A 24 9.15 -1.98 11.88
N PHE A 25 8.81 -0.69 11.93
CA PHE A 25 8.28 -0.07 13.13
C PHE A 25 6.95 -0.70 13.59
N THR A 26 6.04 -0.98 12.67
CA THR A 26 4.76 -1.65 12.95
C THR A 26 4.96 -2.99 13.68
N ARG A 27 5.90 -3.79 13.20
CA ARG A 27 6.22 -5.10 13.81
C ARG A 27 6.76 -4.96 15.22
N THR A 28 7.67 -4.04 15.44
CA THR A 28 8.23 -3.76 16.78
C THR A 28 7.16 -3.22 17.71
N ALA A 29 6.39 -2.24 17.28
CA ALA A 29 5.33 -1.64 18.08
C ALA A 29 4.22 -2.66 18.45
N ALA A 30 3.90 -3.58 17.55
CA ALA A 30 2.94 -4.65 17.85
C ALA A 30 3.41 -5.54 19.02
N ILE A 31 4.70 -5.84 19.09
CA ILE A 31 5.28 -6.63 20.18
C ILE A 31 5.28 -5.81 21.47
N GLU A 32 5.72 -4.56 21.42
CA GLU A 32 5.84 -3.71 22.61
C GLU A 32 4.49 -3.34 23.21
N PHE A 33 3.48 -3.08 22.38
CA PHE A 33 2.16 -2.65 22.85
C PHE A 33 1.14 -3.79 23.02
N GLY A 34 1.45 -4.98 22.56
CA GLY A 34 0.60 -6.16 22.75
C GLY A 34 0.21 -6.41 24.23
N PRO A 35 1.12 -6.29 25.20
CA PRO A 35 0.78 -6.43 26.64
C PRO A 35 -0.24 -5.41 27.14
N HIS A 36 -0.43 -4.31 26.42
CA HIS A 36 -1.41 -3.27 26.75
C HIS A 36 -2.73 -3.45 25.96
N ASN A 37 -2.91 -4.58 25.27
CA ASN A 37 -4.07 -4.88 24.43
C ASN A 37 -4.26 -3.88 23.30
N ILE A 38 -3.15 -3.42 22.71
CA ILE A 38 -3.12 -2.53 21.56
C ILE A 38 -2.63 -3.31 20.35
N THR A 39 -3.39 -3.28 19.28
CA THR A 39 -2.97 -3.84 17.98
C THR A 39 -2.32 -2.77 17.13
N VAL A 40 -1.27 -3.14 16.40
CA VAL A 40 -0.55 -2.23 15.49
C VAL A 40 -0.37 -2.95 14.16
N ASN A 41 -0.92 -2.39 13.10
CA ASN A 41 -0.88 -2.97 11.77
C ASN A 41 -0.53 -1.91 10.73
N ALA A 42 0.04 -2.33 9.61
CA ALA A 42 0.29 -1.50 8.45
C ALA A 42 -0.64 -1.91 7.30
N VAL A 43 -1.30 -0.94 6.69
CA VAL A 43 -2.06 -1.14 5.46
C VAL A 43 -1.16 -0.77 4.29
N CYS A 44 -1.09 -1.64 3.28
CA CYS A 44 -0.18 -1.52 2.16
C CYS A 44 -0.96 -1.45 0.84
N PRO A 45 -1.45 -0.26 0.46
CA PRO A 45 -2.09 -0.06 -0.83
C PRO A 45 -1.08 -0.10 -1.98
N ASN A 46 -1.57 -0.39 -3.17
CA ASN A 46 -0.84 -0.14 -4.42
C ASN A 46 -1.34 1.17 -5.07
N HIS A 47 -1.90 1.08 -6.27
CA HIS A 47 -2.41 2.24 -7.02
C HIS A 47 -3.83 2.58 -6.59
N VAL A 48 -4.00 3.74 -5.97
CA VAL A 48 -5.29 4.24 -5.51
C VAL A 48 -5.64 5.52 -6.27
N THR A 49 -6.88 5.63 -6.73
CA THR A 49 -7.36 6.79 -7.47
C THR A 49 -7.50 8.00 -6.53
N THR A 50 -6.48 8.87 -6.52
CA THR A 50 -6.40 10.10 -5.71
C THR A 50 -5.73 11.20 -6.51
N GLY A 51 -5.79 12.45 -6.04
CA GLY A 51 -5.05 13.57 -6.64
C GLY A 51 -3.54 13.33 -6.65
N LEU A 52 -2.98 12.77 -5.59
CA LEU A 52 -1.56 12.39 -5.55
C LEU A 52 -1.25 11.28 -6.56
N GLY A 53 -2.11 10.28 -6.68
CA GLY A 53 -1.97 9.21 -7.65
C GLY A 53 -1.97 9.74 -9.10
N SER A 54 -2.83 10.70 -9.40
CA SER A 54 -2.86 11.34 -10.71
C SER A 54 -1.55 12.07 -11.03
N TRP A 55 -1.01 12.82 -10.07
CA TRP A 55 0.29 13.48 -10.23
C TRP A 55 1.42 12.48 -10.46
N GLN A 56 1.45 11.41 -9.68
CA GLN A 56 2.45 10.34 -9.83
C GLN A 56 2.36 9.68 -11.21
N ASN A 57 1.16 9.42 -11.71
CA ASN A 57 0.96 8.82 -13.02
C ASN A 57 1.52 9.70 -14.14
N GLU A 58 1.29 11.01 -14.08
CA GLU A 58 1.89 11.96 -15.04
C GLU A 58 3.42 11.96 -14.94
N TYR A 59 3.95 12.03 -13.72
CA TYR A 59 5.39 12.05 -13.50
C TYR A 59 6.07 10.80 -14.07
N PHE A 60 5.58 9.61 -13.74
CA PHE A 60 6.21 8.37 -14.20
C PHE A 60 5.97 8.10 -15.70
N SER A 61 4.84 8.49 -16.25
CA SER A 61 4.61 8.38 -17.70
C SER A 61 5.63 9.21 -18.47
N ASN A 62 5.88 10.45 -18.04
CA ASN A 62 6.88 11.32 -18.65
C ASN A 62 8.30 10.75 -18.48
N LEU A 63 8.63 10.28 -17.29
CA LEU A 63 9.94 9.70 -16.98
C LEU A 63 10.25 8.48 -17.85
N LEU A 64 9.26 7.66 -18.15
CA LEU A 64 9.39 6.45 -18.96
C LEU A 64 9.19 6.68 -20.46
N GLY A 65 8.94 7.93 -20.89
CA GLY A 65 8.68 8.27 -22.29
C GLY A 65 7.38 7.67 -22.85
N GLN A 66 6.39 7.47 -21.99
CA GLN A 66 5.08 6.93 -22.35
C GLN A 66 4.01 8.02 -22.32
N THR A 67 2.92 7.82 -23.07
CA THR A 67 1.71 8.61 -22.85
C THR A 67 1.08 8.21 -21.52
N LEU A 68 0.28 9.11 -20.94
CA LEU A 68 -0.45 8.79 -19.69
C LEU A 68 -1.34 7.55 -19.86
N GLU A 69 -2.02 7.43 -21.02
CA GLU A 69 -2.87 6.29 -21.34
C GLU A 69 -2.09 4.97 -21.40
N GLU A 70 -0.93 4.97 -22.08
CA GLU A 70 -0.05 3.78 -22.14
C GLU A 70 0.44 3.37 -20.75
N TYR A 71 0.87 4.33 -19.93
CA TYR A 71 1.33 4.09 -18.57
C TYR A 71 0.21 3.49 -17.70
N MET A 72 -0.98 4.11 -17.73
CA MET A 72 -2.15 3.65 -16.96
C MET A 72 -2.61 2.26 -17.37
N SER A 73 -2.65 1.98 -18.68
CA SER A 73 -3.01 0.67 -19.21
C SER A 73 -2.04 -0.42 -18.75
N GLY A 74 -0.74 -0.15 -18.80
CA GLY A 74 0.29 -1.07 -18.30
C GLY A 74 0.19 -1.30 -16.79
N MET A 75 -0.10 -0.27 -16.04
CA MET A 75 -0.28 -0.34 -14.59
C MET A 75 -1.49 -1.20 -14.20
N ILE A 76 -2.64 -0.95 -14.81
CA ILE A 76 -3.87 -1.71 -14.57
C ILE A 76 -3.70 -3.16 -15.02
N GLY A 77 -2.98 -3.39 -16.12
CA GLY A 77 -2.70 -4.73 -16.62
C GLY A 77 -1.91 -5.63 -15.67
N ARG A 78 -1.18 -5.05 -14.72
CA ARG A 78 -0.47 -5.80 -13.68
C ARG A 78 -1.36 -6.17 -12.49
N ILE A 79 -2.51 -5.54 -12.34
CA ILE A 79 -3.41 -5.78 -11.21
C ILE A 79 -4.39 -6.92 -11.58
N PRO A 80 -4.30 -8.09 -10.95
CA PRO A 80 -5.16 -9.23 -11.29
C PRO A 80 -6.66 -8.92 -11.26
N MET A 81 -7.11 -8.05 -10.33
CA MET A 81 -8.52 -7.64 -10.28
C MET A 81 -8.91 -6.62 -11.35
N GLY A 82 -7.96 -6.14 -12.16
CA GLY A 82 -8.22 -5.33 -13.36
C GLY A 82 -8.69 -3.90 -13.10
N ARG A 83 -8.47 -3.37 -11.90
CA ARG A 83 -8.83 -1.99 -11.55
C ARG A 83 -7.90 -1.41 -10.50
N ASN A 84 -7.80 -0.09 -10.47
CA ASN A 84 -7.18 0.62 -9.35
C ASN A 84 -8.01 0.46 -8.08
N GLY A 85 -7.33 0.58 -6.94
CA GLY A 85 -7.99 0.74 -5.66
C GLY A 85 -8.75 2.07 -5.57
N LEU A 86 -9.78 2.09 -4.76
CA LEU A 86 -10.51 3.30 -4.40
C LEU A 86 -10.17 3.67 -2.95
N PRO A 87 -10.26 4.94 -2.57
CA PRO A 87 -10.11 5.33 -1.16
C PRO A 87 -11.00 4.51 -0.22
N SER A 88 -12.20 4.12 -0.66
CA SER A 88 -13.12 3.28 0.10
C SER A 88 -12.58 1.86 0.35
N ASP A 89 -11.79 1.30 -0.57
CA ASP A 89 -11.16 -0.01 -0.36
C ASP A 89 -10.18 0.05 0.81
N ILE A 90 -9.42 1.13 0.89
CA ILE A 90 -8.45 1.35 1.97
C ILE A 90 -9.16 1.66 3.28
N ALA A 91 -10.16 2.53 3.24
CA ALA A 91 -10.94 2.91 4.42
C ALA A 91 -11.67 1.71 5.05
N ALA A 92 -12.24 0.83 4.24
CA ALA A 92 -12.89 -0.40 4.72
C ALA A 92 -11.92 -1.33 5.44
N THR A 93 -10.69 -1.47 4.93
CA THR A 93 -9.63 -2.25 5.56
C THR A 93 -9.23 -1.65 6.91
N CYS A 94 -9.03 -0.35 6.97
CA CYS A 94 -8.71 0.35 8.22
C CYS A 94 -9.84 0.21 9.26
N ALA A 95 -11.07 0.36 8.83
CA ALA A 95 -12.26 0.21 9.70
C ALA A 95 -12.35 -1.21 10.27
N PHE A 96 -12.11 -2.23 9.45
CA PHE A 96 -12.08 -3.63 9.90
C PHE A 96 -10.98 -3.85 10.96
N LEU A 97 -9.77 -3.40 10.71
CA LEU A 97 -8.66 -3.56 11.66
C LEU A 97 -8.90 -2.81 12.98
N ALA A 98 -9.61 -1.70 12.94
CA ALA A 98 -9.96 -0.90 14.13
C ALA A 98 -11.19 -1.44 14.88
N SER A 99 -11.92 -2.38 14.30
CA SER A 99 -13.13 -2.94 14.89
C SER A 99 -12.83 -4.14 15.82
N GLU A 100 -13.84 -4.59 16.54
CA GLU A 100 -13.78 -5.82 17.34
C GLU A 100 -13.40 -7.04 16.49
N ASP A 101 -13.81 -7.08 15.23
CA ASP A 101 -13.50 -8.20 14.32
C ASP A 101 -12.01 -8.29 13.98
N GLY A 102 -11.27 -7.20 14.11
CA GLY A 102 -9.82 -7.14 13.92
C GLY A 102 -9.01 -7.30 15.20
N ALA A 103 -9.63 -7.58 16.33
CA ALA A 103 -9.01 -7.51 17.68
C ALA A 103 -7.82 -8.44 17.89
N TYR A 104 -7.67 -9.49 17.09
CA TYR A 104 -6.56 -10.45 17.22
C TYR A 104 -5.53 -10.32 16.09
N ILE A 105 -5.64 -9.29 15.27
CA ILE A 105 -4.70 -9.00 14.16
C ILE A 105 -3.74 -7.92 14.65
N SER A 106 -2.46 -8.25 14.77
CA SER A 106 -1.43 -7.28 15.16
C SER A 106 -0.07 -7.66 14.56
N GLY A 107 0.70 -6.66 14.17
CA GLY A 107 2.02 -6.84 13.55
C GLY A 107 1.96 -7.18 12.06
N ASP A 108 0.79 -7.15 11.46
CA ASP A 108 0.63 -7.49 10.04
C ASP A 108 0.85 -6.29 9.12
N ALA A 109 1.28 -6.59 7.90
CA ALA A 109 1.41 -5.63 6.80
C ALA A 109 0.46 -6.08 5.69
N LEU A 110 -0.78 -5.60 5.75
CA LEU A 110 -1.89 -6.11 4.96
C LEU A 110 -1.92 -5.48 3.57
N ASN A 111 -1.86 -6.31 2.53
CA ASN A 111 -1.97 -5.85 1.15
C ASN A 111 -3.42 -5.48 0.81
N VAL A 112 -3.60 -4.28 0.23
CA VAL A 112 -4.85 -3.84 -0.38
C VAL A 112 -4.53 -3.45 -1.81
N SER A 113 -4.31 -4.45 -2.66
CA SER A 113 -3.60 -4.28 -3.94
C SER A 113 -4.30 -4.93 -5.15
N GLY A 114 -5.47 -5.50 -4.96
CA GLY A 114 -6.15 -6.22 -6.04
C GLY A 114 -5.37 -7.45 -6.54
N GLY A 115 -4.45 -7.97 -5.72
CA GLY A 115 -3.63 -9.14 -6.05
C GLY A 115 -2.28 -8.83 -6.70
N GLU A 116 -1.94 -7.56 -6.93
CA GLU A 116 -0.64 -7.20 -7.51
C GLU A 116 0.52 -7.53 -6.56
N GLU A 117 0.31 -7.36 -5.27
CA GLU A 117 1.27 -7.72 -4.23
C GLU A 117 0.73 -8.88 -3.39
N THR A 118 1.54 -9.92 -3.18
CA THR A 118 1.06 -11.16 -2.55
C THR A 118 1.88 -11.63 -1.34
N HIS A 119 2.83 -10.84 -0.88
CA HIS A 119 3.67 -11.24 0.27
C HIS A 119 3.71 -10.26 1.43
#